data_43a183bc6b0f2b467acefddb729968d6
#
_entry.id   43a183bc6b0f2b467acefddb729968d6
#
_cell.length_a   1.000
_cell.length_b   1.000
_cell.length_c   1.000
_cell.angle_alpha   90.00
_cell.angle_beta   90.00
_cell.angle_gamma   90.00
#
_symmetry.space_group_name_H-M   'P 1'
#
loop_
_entity.id
_entity.type
_entity.pdbx_description
1 polymer ?
#
loop_
_entity_poly.entity_id
_entity_poly.type
_entity_poly.pdbx_seq_one_letter_code
_entity_poly.pdbx_strand_id
1 'polypeptide(L)'
;VLNLKQAAEHVHLEENELRHFAQRGEIEATKRGDDWFFEHRALDEWAQRNLLAAGEKALKEQHRVMMDENRRADKTGWGVADLFSVETIDLAVQAKAKAGILRDMTDLAVRGGKVYDEEGLFKELQDREDAASTAIGEGVALLHPRFHDPYLFEESFIAYGRSLRPIFFGAADGEATRHFFLICSTNHEEHLHILARLAILAHGTDLMERLDAVETLEDAIAAIRNCESAYRH
;
A
#
# COMPACT_ATOMS: atom_id res chain seq x y z
N VAL A 1 4.56 19.84 -10.61
CA VAL A 1 5.15 20.56 -9.46
C VAL A 1 4.04 21.26 -8.71
N LEU A 2 3.96 21.05 -7.41
CA LEU A 2 2.96 21.61 -6.49
C LEU A 2 3.60 22.71 -5.63
N ASN A 3 2.83 23.76 -5.33
CA ASN A 3 3.22 24.69 -4.27
C ASN A 3 2.93 24.08 -2.88
N LEU A 4 3.36 24.74 -1.81
CA LEU A 4 3.25 24.22 -0.43
C LEU A 4 1.80 23.86 -0.06
N LYS A 5 0.83 24.72 -0.39
CA LYS A 5 -0.58 24.48 -0.10
C LYS A 5 -1.12 23.25 -0.84
N GLN A 6 -0.90 23.20 -2.15
CA GLN A 6 -1.31 22.08 -2.99
C GLN A 6 -0.65 20.76 -2.55
N ALA A 7 0.63 20.82 -2.16
CA ALA A 7 1.36 19.67 -1.67
C ALA A 7 0.82 19.18 -0.31
N ALA A 8 0.49 20.10 0.60
CA ALA A 8 -0.10 19.76 1.89
C ALA A 8 -1.49 19.11 1.74
N GLU A 9 -2.33 19.68 0.88
CA GLU A 9 -3.63 19.09 0.51
C GLU A 9 -3.47 17.68 -0.09
N HIS A 10 -2.47 17.49 -0.96
CA HIS A 10 -2.21 16.22 -1.64
C HIS A 10 -1.79 15.08 -0.69
N VAL A 11 -1.06 15.38 0.40
CA VAL A 11 -0.62 14.38 1.39
C VAL A 11 -1.40 14.43 2.70
N HIS A 12 -2.51 15.20 2.76
CA HIS A 12 -3.37 15.36 3.92
C HIS A 12 -2.64 15.80 5.20
N LEU A 13 -1.74 16.81 5.05
CA LEU A 13 -0.99 17.42 6.14
C LEU A 13 -1.25 18.93 6.23
N GLU A 14 -0.99 19.50 7.40
CA GLU A 14 -0.95 20.96 7.56
C GLU A 14 0.27 21.57 6.84
N GLU A 15 0.10 22.75 6.21
CA GLU A 15 1.18 23.43 5.48
C GLU A 15 2.43 23.65 6.32
N ASN A 16 2.27 23.96 7.62
CA ASN A 16 3.39 24.18 8.53
C ASN A 16 4.17 22.89 8.81
N GLU A 17 3.48 21.78 8.89
CA GLU A 17 4.08 20.46 9.11
C GLU A 17 4.89 20.03 7.89
N LEU A 18 4.29 20.11 6.69
CA LEU A 18 4.99 19.78 5.45
C LEU A 18 6.20 20.70 5.22
N ARG A 19 6.09 21.99 5.56
CA ARG A 19 7.21 22.93 5.52
C ARG A 19 8.36 22.50 6.44
N HIS A 20 8.08 22.00 7.63
CA HIS A 20 9.09 21.50 8.55
C HIS A 20 9.80 20.26 7.98
N PHE A 21 9.11 19.32 7.35
CA PHE A 21 9.74 18.18 6.69
C PHE A 21 10.66 18.62 5.54
N ALA A 22 10.23 19.59 4.72
CA ALA A 22 11.05 20.17 3.65
C ALA A 22 12.29 20.89 4.19
N GLN A 23 12.15 21.65 5.28
CA GLN A 23 13.28 22.35 5.92
C GLN A 23 14.32 21.40 6.50
N ARG A 24 13.92 20.24 6.99
CA ARG A 24 14.82 19.19 7.51
C ARG A 24 15.43 18.32 6.42
N GLY A 25 15.01 18.52 5.16
CA GLY A 25 15.45 17.70 4.04
C GLY A 25 14.89 16.26 4.05
N GLU A 26 13.82 16.02 4.79
CA GLU A 26 13.15 14.71 4.85
C GLU A 26 12.29 14.45 3.63
N ILE A 27 11.90 15.52 2.94
CA ILE A 27 11.21 15.49 1.65
C ILE A 27 11.97 16.31 0.63
N GLU A 28 12.12 15.79 -0.59
CA GLU A 28 12.75 16.51 -1.68
C GLU A 28 11.85 17.67 -2.13
N ALA A 29 12.35 18.90 -1.96
CA ALA A 29 11.63 20.12 -2.30
C ALA A 29 12.58 21.22 -2.77
N THR A 30 12.12 22.07 -3.67
CA THR A 30 12.87 23.23 -4.18
C THR A 30 12.34 24.51 -3.54
N LYS A 31 13.23 25.28 -2.86
CA LYS A 31 12.89 26.60 -2.34
C LYS A 31 13.15 27.67 -3.39
N ARG A 32 12.15 28.52 -3.69
CA ARG A 32 12.27 29.68 -4.60
C ARG A 32 11.75 30.92 -3.87
N GLY A 33 12.65 31.79 -3.42
CA GLY A 33 12.30 32.89 -2.53
C GLY A 33 11.82 32.38 -1.18
N ASP A 34 10.62 32.75 -0.78
CA ASP A 34 9.96 32.27 0.44
C ASP A 34 9.06 31.05 0.22
N ASP A 35 8.85 30.64 -1.03
CA ASP A 35 7.94 29.56 -1.39
C ASP A 35 8.67 28.23 -1.58
N TRP A 36 7.98 27.14 -1.20
CA TRP A 36 8.39 25.75 -1.41
C TRP A 36 7.62 25.11 -2.55
N PHE A 37 8.34 24.34 -3.37
CA PHE A 37 7.80 23.60 -4.50
C PHE A 37 8.20 22.15 -4.43
N PHE A 38 7.26 21.25 -4.71
CA PHE A 38 7.40 19.81 -4.58
C PHE A 38 7.10 19.13 -5.91
N GLU A 39 7.92 18.17 -6.30
CA GLU A 39 7.60 17.28 -7.39
C GLU A 39 6.58 16.23 -6.91
N HIS A 40 5.53 15.99 -7.69
CA HIS A 40 4.49 15.00 -7.33
C HIS A 40 5.09 13.66 -6.91
N ARG A 41 6.00 13.11 -7.74
CA ARG A 41 6.62 11.82 -7.50
C ARG A 41 7.40 11.74 -6.18
N ALA A 42 8.19 12.77 -5.90
CA ALA A 42 8.96 12.84 -4.65
C ALA A 42 8.04 12.93 -3.43
N LEU A 43 6.92 13.65 -3.57
CA LEU A 43 5.91 13.79 -2.54
C LEU A 43 5.18 12.47 -2.27
N ASP A 44 4.81 11.74 -3.33
CA ASP A 44 4.16 10.43 -3.26
C ASP A 44 5.07 9.40 -2.60
N GLU A 45 6.33 9.29 -3.02
CA GLU A 45 7.31 8.38 -2.43
C GLU A 45 7.57 8.69 -0.94
N TRP A 46 7.62 9.98 -0.59
CA TRP A 46 7.77 10.38 0.80
C TRP A 46 6.54 10.04 1.63
N ALA A 47 5.32 10.30 1.13
CA ALA A 47 4.07 10.01 1.82
C ALA A 47 3.93 8.51 2.10
N GLN A 48 4.23 7.66 1.12
CA GLN A 48 4.21 6.20 1.28
C GLN A 48 5.21 5.74 2.34
N ARG A 49 6.46 6.22 2.28
CA ARG A 49 7.50 5.86 3.26
C ARG A 49 7.13 6.33 4.67
N ASN A 50 6.61 7.55 4.78
CA ASN A 50 6.23 8.13 6.06
C ASN A 50 5.05 7.39 6.68
N LEU A 51 4.07 7.02 5.86
CA LEU A 51 2.91 6.22 6.28
C LEU A 51 3.35 4.87 6.84
N LEU A 52 4.21 4.14 6.13
CA LEU A 52 4.69 2.82 6.55
C LEU A 52 5.66 2.88 7.74
N ALA A 53 6.42 3.97 7.89
CA ALA A 53 7.31 4.19 9.04
C ALA A 53 6.55 4.70 10.28
N ALA A 54 5.31 5.17 10.12
CA ALA A 54 4.50 5.66 11.23
C ALA A 54 4.13 4.50 12.15
N GLY A 55 4.35 4.65 13.45
CA GLY A 55 3.85 3.67 14.42
C GLY A 55 2.31 3.58 14.38
N GLU A 56 1.76 2.48 14.85
CA GLU A 56 0.32 2.13 14.80
C GLU A 56 -0.61 3.31 15.17
N LYS A 57 -0.27 4.08 16.20
CA LYS A 57 -1.06 5.23 16.63
C LYS A 57 -1.09 6.37 15.61
N ALA A 58 0.04 6.69 15.01
CA ALA A 58 0.14 7.74 13.99
C ALA A 58 -0.56 7.30 12.69
N LEU A 59 -0.42 6.03 12.32
CA LEU A 59 -1.11 5.43 11.18
C LEU A 59 -2.64 5.49 11.35
N LYS A 60 -3.16 5.16 12.53
CA LYS A 60 -4.59 5.26 12.86
C LYS A 60 -5.09 6.70 12.78
N GLU A 61 -4.33 7.66 13.27
CA GLU A 61 -4.71 9.08 13.23
C GLU A 61 -4.72 9.63 11.80
N GLN A 62 -3.69 9.35 10.99
CA GLN A 62 -3.68 9.73 9.58
C GLN A 62 -4.85 9.12 8.82
N HIS A 63 -5.11 7.82 9.02
CA HIS A 63 -6.25 7.15 8.40
C HIS A 63 -7.57 7.79 8.83
N ARG A 64 -7.73 8.18 10.10
CA ARG A 64 -8.92 8.88 10.59
C ARG A 64 -9.15 10.22 9.88
N VAL A 65 -8.10 11.02 9.70
CA VAL A 65 -8.18 12.29 8.97
C VAL A 65 -8.61 12.06 7.53
N MET A 66 -7.99 11.12 6.82
CA MET A 66 -8.35 10.76 5.45
C MET A 66 -9.81 10.29 5.34
N MET A 67 -10.30 9.49 6.30
CA MET A 67 -11.69 9.01 6.31
C MET A 67 -12.70 10.12 6.58
N ASP A 68 -12.38 11.09 7.45
CA ASP A 68 -13.25 12.22 7.73
C ASP A 68 -13.37 13.17 6.52
N GLU A 69 -12.29 13.37 5.77
CA GLU A 69 -12.29 14.13 4.52
C GLU A 69 -13.10 13.41 3.43
N ASN A 70 -12.93 12.11 3.27
CA ASN A 70 -13.70 11.30 2.31
C ASN A 70 -15.20 11.26 2.65
N ARG A 71 -15.59 11.21 3.93
CA ARG A 71 -17.01 11.33 4.35
C ARG A 71 -17.60 12.69 3.98
N ARG A 72 -16.83 13.78 4.14
CA ARG A 72 -17.28 15.14 3.78
C ARG A 72 -17.44 15.31 2.28
N ALA A 73 -16.67 14.57 1.48
CA ALA A 73 -16.73 14.59 0.02
C ALA A 73 -17.83 13.69 -0.56
N ASP A 74 -18.70 13.08 0.28
CA ASP A 74 -19.74 12.12 -0.11
C ASP A 74 -19.23 10.92 -0.92
N LYS A 75 -17.93 10.64 -0.80
CA LYS A 75 -17.29 9.46 -1.39
C LYS A 75 -17.60 8.28 -0.51
N THR A 76 -18.39 7.36 -1.01
CA THR A 76 -18.82 6.12 -0.33
C THR A 76 -17.67 5.41 0.36
N GLY A 77 -17.84 5.11 1.65
CA GLY A 77 -16.86 4.37 2.44
C GLY A 77 -16.78 2.90 2.04
N TRP A 78 -16.20 2.63 0.83
CA TRP A 78 -15.87 1.26 0.42
C TRP A 78 -14.73 0.70 1.31
N GLY A 79 -14.76 -0.59 1.52
CA GLY A 79 -13.73 -1.30 2.27
C GLY A 79 -12.68 -1.90 1.37
N VAL A 80 -11.46 -2.11 1.88
CA VAL A 80 -10.42 -2.80 1.12
C VAL A 80 -10.82 -4.24 0.79
N ALA A 81 -11.71 -4.86 1.58
CA ALA A 81 -12.21 -6.21 1.32
C ALA A 81 -12.95 -6.32 -0.04
N ASP A 82 -13.51 -5.23 -0.55
CA ASP A 82 -14.24 -5.21 -1.83
C ASP A 82 -13.30 -5.17 -3.05
N LEU A 83 -11.99 -4.93 -2.82
CA LEU A 83 -10.97 -4.94 -3.86
C LEU A 83 -10.34 -6.31 -4.11
N PHE A 84 -10.69 -7.33 -3.31
CA PHE A 84 -10.23 -8.70 -3.51
C PHE A 84 -11.24 -9.51 -4.32
N SER A 85 -10.72 -10.41 -5.15
CA SER A 85 -11.50 -11.44 -5.82
C SER A 85 -10.81 -12.80 -5.69
N VAL A 86 -11.51 -13.88 -5.91
CA VAL A 86 -10.93 -15.25 -5.83
C VAL A 86 -9.82 -15.44 -6.86
N GLU A 87 -9.89 -14.77 -8.01
CA GLU A 87 -8.91 -14.83 -9.09
C GLU A 87 -7.59 -14.17 -8.70
N THR A 88 -7.63 -13.20 -7.76
CA THR A 88 -6.45 -12.47 -7.29
C THR A 88 -5.90 -12.97 -5.95
N ILE A 89 -6.26 -14.19 -5.53
CA ILE A 89 -5.74 -14.82 -4.31
C ILE A 89 -5.00 -16.12 -4.62
N ASP A 90 -3.85 -16.31 -3.97
CA ASP A 90 -3.07 -17.54 -3.98
C ASP A 90 -2.60 -17.90 -2.57
N LEU A 91 -3.10 -19.00 -2.01
CA LEU A 91 -2.75 -19.46 -0.65
C LEU A 91 -1.50 -20.34 -0.61
N ALA A 92 -0.84 -20.56 -1.76
CA ALA A 92 0.28 -21.50 -1.88
C ALA A 92 1.36 -21.03 -2.87
N VAL A 93 1.74 -19.75 -2.81
CA VAL A 93 2.79 -19.15 -3.65
C VAL A 93 4.10 -19.93 -3.50
N GLN A 94 4.68 -20.35 -4.64
CA GLN A 94 5.80 -21.29 -4.69
C GLN A 94 7.18 -20.60 -4.69
N ALA A 95 7.27 -19.30 -4.89
CA ALA A 95 8.52 -18.56 -4.93
C ALA A 95 9.37 -18.80 -3.69
N LYS A 96 10.70 -18.80 -3.89
CA LYS A 96 11.70 -19.05 -2.84
C LYS A 96 12.62 -17.84 -2.60
N ALA A 97 12.43 -16.78 -3.37
CA ALA A 97 13.25 -15.58 -3.29
C ALA A 97 12.42 -14.35 -3.69
N LYS A 98 12.88 -13.16 -3.30
CA LYS A 98 12.24 -11.86 -3.54
C LYS A 98 11.79 -11.67 -4.99
N ALA A 99 12.70 -11.85 -5.97
CA ALA A 99 12.37 -11.68 -7.39
C ALA A 99 11.27 -12.64 -7.87
N GLY A 100 11.26 -13.88 -7.33
CA GLY A 100 10.19 -14.85 -7.61
C GLY A 100 8.85 -14.40 -7.05
N ILE A 101 8.81 -13.85 -5.84
CA ILE A 101 7.57 -13.28 -5.26
C ILE A 101 7.03 -12.15 -6.15
N LEU A 102 7.89 -11.23 -6.59
CA LEU A 102 7.44 -10.14 -7.46
C LEU A 102 6.84 -10.68 -8.76
N ARG A 103 7.43 -11.73 -9.35
CA ARG A 103 6.90 -12.38 -10.56
C ARG A 103 5.58 -13.11 -10.27
N ASP A 104 5.54 -13.98 -9.25
CA ASP A 104 4.33 -14.74 -8.89
C ASP A 104 3.15 -13.80 -8.57
N MET A 105 3.40 -12.68 -7.88
CA MET A 105 2.38 -11.67 -7.58
C MET A 105 1.94 -10.87 -8.80
N THR A 106 2.84 -10.59 -9.75
CA THR A 106 2.48 -10.00 -11.05
C THR A 106 1.57 -10.94 -11.82
N ASP A 107 1.96 -12.22 -11.95
CA ASP A 107 1.17 -13.24 -12.66
C ASP A 107 -0.21 -13.42 -12.01
N LEU A 108 -0.27 -13.33 -10.68
CA LEU A 108 -1.53 -13.38 -9.92
C LEU A 108 -2.43 -12.18 -10.25
N ALA A 109 -1.87 -10.98 -10.30
CA ALA A 109 -2.61 -9.76 -10.68
C ALA A 109 -3.14 -9.85 -12.12
N VAL A 110 -2.33 -10.36 -13.05
CA VAL A 110 -2.71 -10.55 -14.46
C VAL A 110 -3.88 -11.55 -14.59
N ARG A 111 -3.89 -12.61 -13.77
CA ARG A 111 -5.01 -13.58 -13.74
C ARG A 111 -6.34 -12.91 -13.39
N GLY A 112 -6.34 -11.83 -12.61
CA GLY A 112 -7.52 -11.03 -12.30
C GLY A 112 -8.10 -10.27 -13.51
N GLY A 113 -7.38 -10.23 -14.64
CA GLY A 113 -7.86 -9.69 -15.92
C GLY A 113 -7.88 -8.17 -16.02
N LYS A 114 -7.34 -7.44 -15.02
CA LYS A 114 -7.42 -5.97 -14.91
C LYS A 114 -6.08 -5.26 -15.21
N VAL A 115 -5.05 -6.01 -15.59
CA VAL A 115 -3.70 -5.49 -15.89
C VAL A 115 -3.53 -5.38 -17.39
N TYR A 116 -3.21 -4.19 -17.88
CA TYR A 116 -2.99 -3.93 -19.30
C TYR A 116 -1.55 -4.21 -19.78
N ASP A 117 -0.58 -3.99 -18.89
CA ASP A 117 0.85 -4.17 -19.17
C ASP A 117 1.53 -4.97 -18.04
N GLU A 118 1.68 -6.28 -18.27
CA GLU A 118 2.31 -7.22 -17.32
C GLU A 118 3.79 -6.87 -17.08
N GLU A 119 4.56 -6.66 -18.15
CA GLU A 119 5.99 -6.39 -18.03
C GLU A 119 6.25 -5.00 -17.41
N GLY A 120 5.41 -4.03 -17.73
CA GLY A 120 5.41 -2.72 -17.10
C GLY A 120 5.15 -2.82 -15.59
N LEU A 121 4.13 -3.57 -15.18
CA LEU A 121 3.83 -3.81 -13.76
C LEU A 121 5.00 -4.48 -13.05
N PHE A 122 5.54 -5.56 -13.60
CA PHE A 122 6.67 -6.27 -13.01
C PHE A 122 7.88 -5.36 -12.82
N LYS A 123 8.20 -4.56 -13.83
CA LYS A 123 9.30 -3.60 -13.77
C LYS A 123 9.09 -2.55 -12.68
N GLU A 124 7.91 -1.96 -12.60
CA GLU A 124 7.57 -0.98 -11.57
C GLU A 124 7.67 -1.56 -10.15
N LEU A 125 7.25 -2.82 -9.95
CA LEU A 125 7.41 -3.53 -8.67
C LEU A 125 8.88 -3.75 -8.32
N GLN A 126 9.72 -4.13 -9.29
CA GLN A 126 11.17 -4.28 -9.08
C GLN A 126 11.80 -2.93 -8.71
N ASP A 127 11.55 -1.89 -9.50
CA ASP A 127 12.11 -0.55 -9.28
C ASP A 127 11.68 0.00 -7.91
N ARG A 128 10.45 -0.30 -7.47
CA ARG A 128 9.94 0.09 -6.14
C ARG A 128 10.65 -0.67 -5.02
N GLU A 129 10.78 -1.98 -5.14
CA GLU A 129 11.38 -2.85 -4.12
C GLU A 129 12.90 -2.65 -4.01
N ASP A 130 13.57 -2.31 -5.12
CA ASP A 130 15.00 -1.98 -5.15
C ASP A 130 15.30 -0.65 -4.44
N ALA A 131 14.36 0.30 -4.48
CA ALA A 131 14.51 1.58 -3.78
C ALA A 131 14.43 1.43 -2.25
N ALA A 132 13.52 0.61 -1.75
CA ALA A 132 13.37 0.27 -0.33
C ALA A 132 12.40 -0.91 -0.21
N SER A 133 12.63 -1.81 0.75
CA SER A 133 11.73 -2.93 0.99
C SER A 133 10.30 -2.47 1.30
N THR A 134 9.34 -3.16 0.69
CA THR A 134 7.91 -2.97 0.96
C THR A 134 7.39 -3.87 2.10
N ALA A 135 8.28 -4.65 2.73
CA ALA A 135 7.95 -5.41 3.93
C ALA A 135 7.79 -4.46 5.12
N ILE A 136 6.65 -4.59 5.80
CA ILE A 136 6.28 -3.73 6.93
C ILE A 136 6.53 -4.37 8.30
N GLY A 137 7.10 -5.58 8.35
CA GLY A 137 7.30 -6.37 9.56
C GLY A 137 6.18 -7.38 9.80
N GLU A 138 6.31 -8.15 10.88
CA GLU A 138 5.33 -9.16 11.31
C GLU A 138 4.92 -10.14 10.20
N GLY A 139 5.86 -10.44 9.29
CA GLY A 139 5.64 -11.39 8.20
C GLY A 139 4.83 -10.85 7.02
N VAL A 140 4.64 -9.53 6.89
CA VAL A 140 3.79 -8.89 5.87
C VAL A 140 4.59 -7.98 4.94
N ALA A 141 4.27 -8.00 3.63
CA ALA A 141 4.72 -7.02 2.65
C ALA A 141 3.54 -6.42 1.89
N LEU A 142 3.58 -5.11 1.68
CA LEU A 142 2.61 -4.34 0.90
C LEU A 142 3.25 -3.90 -0.42
N LEU A 143 3.24 -4.81 -1.39
CA LEU A 143 3.79 -4.59 -2.72
C LEU A 143 2.93 -3.57 -3.47
N HIS A 144 3.57 -2.68 -4.22
CA HIS A 144 2.87 -1.71 -5.07
C HIS A 144 3.82 -1.17 -6.14
N PRO A 145 3.33 -0.73 -7.31
CA PRO A 145 4.12 -0.04 -8.31
C PRO A 145 4.75 1.24 -7.74
N ARG A 146 5.90 1.62 -8.27
CA ARG A 146 6.56 2.85 -7.84
C ARG A 146 5.72 4.09 -8.14
N PHE A 147 5.02 4.07 -9.28
CA PHE A 147 4.20 5.19 -9.74
C PHE A 147 2.78 4.72 -10.06
N HIS A 148 1.81 5.62 -9.86
CA HIS A 148 0.42 5.40 -10.24
C HIS A 148 0.23 5.77 -11.71
N ASP A 149 0.52 4.81 -12.60
CA ASP A 149 0.25 4.96 -14.02
C ASP A 149 -1.20 4.49 -14.29
N PRO A 150 -2.11 5.40 -14.69
CA PRO A 150 -3.50 5.05 -14.96
C PRO A 150 -3.66 4.10 -16.16
N TYR A 151 -2.58 3.86 -16.93
CA TYR A 151 -2.57 2.93 -18.06
C TYR A 151 -2.15 1.52 -17.68
N LEU A 152 -1.74 1.26 -16.43
CA LEU A 152 -1.39 -0.09 -15.97
C LEU A 152 -2.62 -0.95 -15.64
N PHE A 153 -3.70 -0.32 -15.14
CA PHE A 153 -4.86 -1.04 -14.58
C PHE A 153 -6.18 -0.48 -15.12
N GLU A 154 -7.15 -1.37 -15.31
CA GLU A 154 -8.54 -1.00 -15.65
C GLU A 154 -9.26 -0.32 -14.48
N GLU A 155 -9.08 -0.87 -13.28
CA GLU A 155 -9.63 -0.35 -12.03
C GLU A 155 -8.70 -0.74 -10.87
N SER A 156 -8.94 -0.17 -9.69
CA SER A 156 -8.18 -0.54 -8.49
C SER A 156 -8.58 -1.90 -7.97
N PHE A 157 -7.61 -2.71 -7.58
CA PHE A 157 -7.79 -4.04 -6.97
C PHE A 157 -6.59 -4.42 -6.11
N ILE A 158 -6.75 -5.49 -5.33
CA ILE A 158 -5.66 -6.04 -4.50
C ILE A 158 -5.50 -7.52 -4.85
N ALA A 159 -4.24 -7.95 -5.05
CA ALA A 159 -3.92 -9.36 -5.08
C ALA A 159 -3.28 -9.78 -3.75
N TYR A 160 -3.59 -10.99 -3.27
CA TYR A 160 -3.05 -11.56 -2.05
C TYR A 160 -2.39 -12.90 -2.31
N GLY A 161 -1.12 -13.03 -1.89
CA GLY A 161 -0.35 -14.27 -1.94
C GLY A 161 0.16 -14.69 -0.57
N ARG A 162 -0.11 -15.96 -0.17
CA ARG A 162 0.52 -16.57 1.00
C ARG A 162 1.58 -17.54 0.55
N SER A 163 2.86 -17.26 0.85
CA SER A 163 3.95 -18.17 0.48
C SER A 163 3.95 -19.44 1.33
N LEU A 164 4.29 -20.57 0.72
CA LEU A 164 4.43 -21.85 1.42
C LEU A 164 5.51 -21.82 2.50
N ARG A 165 6.55 -21.02 2.29
CA ARG A 165 7.65 -20.81 3.25
C ARG A 165 7.92 -19.33 3.39
N PRO A 166 8.14 -18.83 4.62
CA PRO A 166 8.54 -17.45 4.81
C PRO A 166 9.84 -17.13 4.07
N ILE A 167 9.94 -15.92 3.53
CA ILE A 167 11.05 -15.44 2.69
C ILE A 167 11.62 -14.18 3.32
N PHE A 168 12.94 -14.07 3.43
CA PHE A 168 13.59 -12.83 3.83
C PHE A 168 13.40 -11.76 2.74
N PHE A 169 12.46 -10.87 2.97
CA PHE A 169 12.05 -9.84 2.01
C PHE A 169 12.67 -8.47 2.29
N GLY A 170 13.28 -8.28 3.46
CA GLY A 170 13.98 -7.06 3.87
C GLY A 170 13.20 -6.20 4.85
N ALA A 171 12.32 -6.82 5.65
CA ALA A 171 11.63 -6.15 6.74
C ALA A 171 12.61 -5.57 7.76
N ALA A 172 12.27 -4.40 8.34
CA ALA A 172 13.13 -3.69 9.29
C ALA A 172 13.33 -4.46 10.62
N ASP A 173 12.37 -5.31 11.01
CA ASP A 173 12.44 -6.20 12.18
C ASP A 173 13.34 -7.44 11.93
N GLY A 174 13.76 -7.66 10.68
CA GLY A 174 14.58 -8.81 10.27
C GLY A 174 13.79 -10.11 10.15
N GLU A 175 12.48 -10.09 10.30
CA GLU A 175 11.64 -11.26 10.16
C GLU A 175 11.39 -11.64 8.70
N ALA A 176 11.11 -12.91 8.46
CA ALA A 176 10.78 -13.42 7.15
C ALA A 176 9.29 -13.18 6.84
N THR A 177 9.02 -12.76 5.61
CA THR A 177 7.68 -12.41 5.13
C THR A 177 6.97 -13.63 4.55
N ARG A 178 5.68 -13.78 4.86
CA ARG A 178 4.81 -14.85 4.37
C ARG A 178 3.57 -14.33 3.63
N HIS A 179 3.07 -13.17 4.02
CA HIS A 179 1.87 -12.55 3.47
C HIS A 179 2.24 -11.40 2.55
N PHE A 180 1.84 -11.48 1.30
CA PHE A 180 2.13 -10.50 0.26
C PHE A 180 0.83 -9.92 -0.29
N PHE A 181 0.62 -8.64 -0.11
CA PHE A 181 -0.49 -7.89 -0.70
C PHE A 181 0.07 -7.03 -1.82
N LEU A 182 -0.41 -7.21 -3.04
CA LEU A 182 -0.08 -6.36 -4.17
C LEU A 182 -1.23 -5.37 -4.39
N ILE A 183 -0.95 -4.10 -4.16
CA ILE A 183 -1.89 -2.99 -4.29
C ILE A 183 -1.76 -2.42 -5.69
N CYS A 184 -2.82 -2.57 -6.49
CA CYS A 184 -2.97 -1.99 -7.81
C CYS A 184 -4.03 -0.89 -7.74
N SER A 185 -3.63 0.36 -7.76
CA SER A 185 -4.53 1.52 -7.62
C SER A 185 -4.38 2.47 -8.78
N THR A 186 -5.50 3.05 -9.23
CA THR A 186 -5.56 3.95 -10.39
C THR A 186 -5.25 5.40 -10.05
N ASN A 187 -5.21 5.75 -8.76
CA ASN A 187 -4.89 7.10 -8.30
C ASN A 187 -4.21 7.09 -6.92
N HIS A 188 -3.54 8.20 -6.59
CA HIS A 188 -2.73 8.33 -5.39
C HIS A 188 -3.54 8.34 -4.09
N GLU A 189 -4.69 9.03 -4.05
CA GLU A 189 -5.54 9.13 -2.85
C GLU A 189 -6.04 7.74 -2.42
N GLU A 190 -6.55 6.98 -3.39
CA GLU A 190 -7.00 5.61 -3.19
C GLU A 190 -5.86 4.69 -2.75
N HIS A 191 -4.68 4.86 -3.35
CA HIS A 191 -3.48 4.13 -2.97
C HIS A 191 -3.11 4.32 -1.50
N LEU A 192 -2.99 5.55 -1.03
CA LEU A 192 -2.65 5.85 0.35
C LEU A 192 -3.70 5.31 1.32
N HIS A 193 -4.99 5.39 0.94
CA HIS A 193 -6.08 4.81 1.72
C HIS A 193 -5.94 3.28 1.86
N ILE A 194 -5.73 2.57 0.75
CA ILE A 194 -5.55 1.11 0.75
C ILE A 194 -4.32 0.72 1.59
N LEU A 195 -3.19 1.40 1.36
CA LEU A 195 -1.94 1.14 2.05
C LEU A 195 -2.08 1.29 3.57
N ALA A 196 -2.67 2.42 4.01
CA ALA A 196 -2.94 2.67 5.43
C ALA A 196 -3.86 1.61 6.03
N ARG A 197 -4.94 1.27 5.32
CA ARG A 197 -5.94 0.31 5.80
C ARG A 197 -5.36 -1.08 5.94
N LEU A 198 -4.60 -1.57 4.96
CA LEU A 198 -3.93 -2.87 5.03
C LEU A 198 -2.89 -2.92 6.15
N ALA A 199 -2.08 -1.87 6.32
CA ALA A 199 -1.10 -1.79 7.40
C ALA A 199 -1.77 -1.84 8.79
N ILE A 200 -2.91 -1.13 8.96
CA ILE A 200 -3.69 -1.18 10.20
C ILE A 200 -4.26 -2.58 10.45
N LEU A 201 -4.81 -3.22 9.42
CA LEU A 201 -5.37 -4.57 9.55
C LEU A 201 -4.28 -5.59 9.88
N ALA A 202 -3.09 -5.45 9.28
CA ALA A 202 -1.95 -6.33 9.51
C ALA A 202 -1.44 -6.25 10.96
N HIS A 203 -1.21 -5.04 11.49
CA HIS A 203 -0.61 -4.84 12.82
C HIS A 203 -1.62 -4.68 13.95
N GLY A 204 -2.85 -4.28 13.65
CA GLY A 204 -3.86 -3.93 14.66
C GLY A 204 -4.96 -4.96 14.86
N THR A 205 -4.92 -6.09 14.17
CA THR A 205 -5.94 -7.15 14.25
C THR A 205 -5.31 -8.54 14.20
N ASP A 206 -6.11 -9.58 14.37
CA ASP A 206 -5.71 -10.99 14.21
C ASP A 206 -5.79 -11.48 12.74
N LEU A 207 -5.79 -10.57 11.76
CA LEU A 207 -5.96 -10.91 10.35
C LEU A 207 -4.91 -11.89 9.84
N MET A 208 -3.63 -11.70 10.20
CA MET A 208 -2.56 -12.59 9.72
C MET A 208 -2.71 -14.01 10.25
N GLU A 209 -3.08 -14.17 11.53
CA GLU A 209 -3.37 -15.47 12.12
C GLU A 209 -4.55 -16.16 11.42
N ARG A 210 -5.60 -15.41 11.11
CA ARG A 210 -6.75 -15.93 10.36
C ARG A 210 -6.36 -16.34 8.94
N LEU A 211 -5.58 -15.52 8.24
CA LEU A 211 -5.10 -15.82 6.89
C LEU A 211 -4.15 -17.04 6.86
N ASP A 212 -3.44 -17.31 7.95
CA ASP A 212 -2.66 -18.54 8.08
C ASP A 212 -3.53 -19.79 8.22
N ALA A 213 -4.69 -19.66 8.85
CA ALA A 213 -5.59 -20.78 9.13
C ALA A 213 -6.57 -21.09 7.98
N VAL A 214 -6.80 -20.17 7.04
CA VAL A 214 -7.75 -20.42 5.95
C VAL A 214 -7.23 -21.45 4.94
N GLU A 215 -8.16 -22.25 4.41
CA GLU A 215 -7.89 -23.28 3.40
C GLU A 215 -8.52 -22.95 2.04
N THR A 216 -9.53 -22.06 1.99
CA THR A 216 -10.21 -21.67 0.75
C THR A 216 -10.00 -20.18 0.44
N LEU A 217 -10.13 -19.81 -0.84
CA LEU A 217 -9.99 -18.44 -1.30
C LEU A 217 -11.12 -17.56 -0.76
N GLU A 218 -12.32 -18.11 -0.69
CA GLU A 218 -13.51 -17.44 -0.16
C GLU A 218 -13.36 -17.16 1.35
N ASP A 219 -12.78 -18.09 2.11
CA ASP A 219 -12.52 -17.88 3.54
C ASP A 219 -11.48 -16.78 3.77
N ALA A 220 -10.49 -16.63 2.87
CA ALA A 220 -9.53 -15.54 2.94
C ALA A 220 -10.22 -14.17 2.77
N ILE A 221 -11.10 -14.04 1.77
CA ILE A 221 -11.89 -12.79 1.58
C ILE A 221 -12.80 -12.54 2.79
N ALA A 222 -13.44 -13.59 3.31
CA ALA A 222 -14.29 -13.47 4.49
C ALA A 222 -13.51 -13.05 5.74
N ALA A 223 -12.30 -13.56 5.94
CA ALA A 223 -11.42 -13.16 7.03
C ALA A 223 -11.06 -11.67 6.95
N ILE A 224 -10.64 -11.18 5.76
CA ILE A 224 -10.33 -9.77 5.52
C ILE A 224 -11.57 -8.90 5.82
N ARG A 225 -12.74 -9.25 5.26
CA ARG A 225 -13.99 -8.50 5.46
C ARG A 225 -14.43 -8.46 6.91
N ASN A 226 -14.30 -9.55 7.64
CA ASN A 226 -14.67 -9.62 9.05
C ASN A 226 -13.75 -8.76 9.92
N CYS A 227 -12.44 -8.84 9.72
CA CYS A 227 -11.48 -7.98 10.44
C CYS A 227 -11.70 -6.50 10.13
N GLU A 228 -11.94 -6.17 8.86
CA GLU A 228 -12.22 -4.79 8.47
C GLU A 228 -13.52 -4.25 9.10
N SER A 229 -14.57 -5.06 9.12
CA SER A 229 -15.86 -4.68 9.71
C SER A 229 -15.76 -4.49 11.23
N ALA A 230 -15.02 -5.36 11.91
CA ALA A 230 -14.77 -5.24 13.35
C ALA A 230 -13.95 -3.98 13.71
N TYR A 231 -13.05 -3.57 12.82
CA TYR A 231 -12.21 -2.39 13.05
C TYR A 231 -12.95 -1.05 12.81
N ARG A 232 -14.06 -1.05 12.06
CA ARG A 232 -14.87 0.17 11.78
C ARG A 232 -15.69 0.65 12.96
N HIS A 233 -15.79 -0.13 14.03
CA HIS A 233 -16.53 0.17 15.27
C HIS A 233 -15.57 0.46 16.42
#